data_08d7d4e7f57e166467e645bd3ad7e007
#
_entry.id   08d7d4e7f57e166467e645bd3ad7e007
#
_cell.length_a   1.000
_cell.length_b   1.000
_cell.length_c   1.000
_cell.angle_alpha   90.00
_cell.angle_beta   90.00
_cell.angle_gamma   90.00
#
_symmetry.space_group_name_H-M   'P 1'
#
loop_
_entity.id
_entity.type
_entity.pdbx_description
1 polymer ?
#
loop_
_entity_poly.entity_id
_entity_poly.type
_entity_poly.pdbx_seq_one_letter_code
_entity_poly.pdbx_strand_id
1 'polypeptide(L)'
;RISFFIVLFSLFSGMFIVPKSNQNFNEFISEYIKSENKRNTSRLFKQINENEYIYASSYDPSRKRALNFTLENFDGNILKHKISATTIRWDDSILRLTNYVKRQIIDDKEYVQRATRKDTILDFDIDDLAPLNYVAETLNFFELNRLIKYEKRAGSPLINSHLLVRHKRYTTPLSCFILTLIALSVSSFKRRGGIGSNLAIGVSLGFLFIFLDKIFSVLVIKSNFSPAIASWGIL
;
A
#
# COMPACT_ATOMS: atom_id res chain seq x y z
N ARG A 1 12.80 -0.26 34.00
CA ARG A 1 13.88 0.53 33.37
C ARG A 1 14.31 -0.11 32.03
N ILE A 2 14.67 -1.39 32.01
CA ILE A 2 15.11 -2.11 30.79
C ILE A 2 14.04 -2.06 29.71
N SER A 3 12.78 -2.35 30.06
CA SER A 3 11.66 -2.31 29.09
C SER A 3 11.50 -0.94 28.41
N PHE A 4 11.76 0.14 29.15
CA PHE A 4 11.70 1.49 28.56
C PHE A 4 12.78 1.72 27.51
N PHE A 5 14.00 1.25 27.74
CA PHE A 5 15.08 1.32 26.74
C PHE A 5 14.77 0.47 25.51
N ILE A 6 14.18 -0.71 25.70
CA ILE A 6 13.75 -1.58 24.58
C ILE A 6 12.70 -0.88 23.72
N VAL A 7 11.70 -0.23 24.34
CA VAL A 7 10.66 0.52 23.60
C VAL A 7 11.27 1.69 22.83
N LEU A 8 12.16 2.46 23.46
CA LEU A 8 12.80 3.60 22.78
C LEU A 8 13.65 3.15 21.60
N PHE A 9 14.44 2.10 21.77
CA PHE A 9 15.23 1.49 20.71
C PHE A 9 14.36 0.92 19.60
N SER A 10 13.26 0.26 19.94
CA SER A 10 12.30 -0.28 18.98
C SER A 10 11.61 0.82 18.18
N LEU A 11 11.23 1.94 18.80
CA LEU A 11 10.70 3.12 18.12
C LEU A 11 11.69 3.69 17.10
N PHE A 12 12.93 3.91 17.53
CA PHE A 12 13.99 4.41 16.65
C PHE A 12 14.24 3.45 15.48
N SER A 13 14.37 2.17 15.76
CA SER A 13 14.56 1.13 14.75
C SER A 13 13.41 1.08 13.74
N GLY A 14 12.18 1.12 14.22
CA GLY A 14 10.97 1.09 13.37
C GLY A 14 10.83 2.32 12.45
N MET A 15 11.40 3.47 12.86
CA MET A 15 11.35 4.69 12.06
C MET A 15 12.47 4.79 11.00
N PHE A 16 13.66 4.24 11.27
CA PHE A 16 14.84 4.45 10.45
C PHE A 16 15.53 3.16 9.98
N ILE A 17 15.76 2.18 10.87
CA ILE A 17 16.52 0.98 10.55
C ILE A 17 15.68 -0.01 9.75
N VAL A 18 14.47 -0.32 10.24
CA VAL A 18 13.57 -1.30 9.60
C VAL A 18 13.20 -0.90 8.17
N PRO A 19 12.84 0.36 7.85
CA PRO A 19 12.58 0.76 6.48
C PRO A 19 13.77 0.53 5.54
N LYS A 20 14.98 0.84 5.98
CA LYS A 20 16.20 0.63 5.18
C LYS A 20 16.49 -0.85 4.95
N SER A 21 16.31 -1.68 5.98
CA SER A 21 16.43 -3.13 5.86
C SER A 21 15.38 -3.71 4.91
N ASN A 22 14.14 -3.23 4.98
CA ASN A 22 13.06 -3.65 4.07
C ASN A 22 13.36 -3.23 2.62
N GLN A 23 13.94 -2.07 2.40
CA GLN A 23 14.38 -1.64 1.07
C GLN A 23 15.38 -2.63 0.49
N ASN A 24 16.49 -2.87 1.19
CA ASN A 24 17.52 -3.81 0.73
C ASN A 24 16.97 -5.23 0.53
N PHE A 25 16.10 -5.69 1.42
CA PHE A 25 15.43 -6.99 1.30
C PHE A 25 14.54 -7.07 0.04
N ASN A 26 13.74 -6.04 -0.23
CA ASN A 26 12.87 -6.04 -1.40
C ASN A 26 13.66 -5.90 -2.71
N GLU A 27 14.76 -5.14 -2.72
CA GLU A 27 15.70 -5.08 -3.85
C GLU A 27 16.27 -6.47 -4.13
N PHE A 28 16.79 -7.16 -3.10
CA PHE A 28 17.29 -8.53 -3.23
C PHE A 28 16.22 -9.51 -3.76
N ILE A 29 15.00 -9.49 -3.20
CA ILE A 29 13.89 -10.34 -3.66
C ILE A 29 13.55 -10.04 -5.13
N SER A 30 13.55 -8.78 -5.54
CA SER A 30 13.24 -8.40 -6.93
C SER A 30 14.32 -8.85 -7.91
N GLU A 31 15.57 -8.86 -7.48
CA GLU A 31 16.72 -9.22 -8.33
C GLU A 31 16.91 -10.74 -8.44
N TYR A 32 16.84 -11.46 -7.32
CA TYR A 32 17.22 -12.87 -7.27
C TYR A 32 16.05 -13.86 -7.26
N ILE A 33 14.89 -13.47 -6.76
CA ILE A 33 13.76 -14.40 -6.55
C ILE A 33 12.59 -14.03 -7.47
N LYS A 34 12.78 -13.41 -8.61
CA LYS A 34 11.70 -13.11 -9.60
C LYS A 34 10.28 -13.36 -9.07
N SER A 35 10.01 -12.88 -7.84
CA SER A 35 8.72 -13.05 -7.21
C SER A 35 7.73 -12.18 -7.98
N GLU A 36 6.96 -12.82 -8.82
CA GLU A 36 5.83 -12.20 -9.47
C GLU A 36 4.99 -11.47 -8.42
N ASN A 37 5.08 -10.14 -8.47
CA ASN A 37 3.98 -9.27 -8.19
C ASN A 37 3.45 -9.15 -6.76
N LYS A 38 4.19 -8.46 -5.93
CA LYS A 38 3.57 -7.69 -4.85
C LYS A 38 2.97 -6.35 -5.36
N ARG A 39 2.81 -6.17 -6.67
CA ARG A 39 2.13 -5.02 -7.27
C ARG A 39 0.61 -5.24 -7.23
N ASN A 40 -0.14 -4.19 -6.97
CA ASN A 40 -1.58 -4.25 -7.18
C ASN A 40 -1.84 -4.22 -8.69
N THR A 41 -2.23 -5.37 -9.26
CA THR A 41 -2.44 -5.55 -10.70
C THR A 41 -3.89 -5.36 -11.13
N SER A 42 -4.81 -5.07 -10.21
CA SER A 42 -6.23 -4.93 -10.49
C SER A 42 -6.80 -3.61 -9.99
N ARG A 43 -7.71 -3.03 -10.78
CA ARG A 43 -8.41 -1.77 -10.49
C ARG A 43 -7.46 -0.62 -10.17
N LEU A 44 -6.54 -0.37 -11.08
CA LEU A 44 -5.57 0.69 -10.95
C LEU A 44 -6.25 2.03 -11.23
N PHE A 45 -6.15 2.94 -10.30
CA PHE A 45 -6.63 4.30 -10.42
C PHE A 45 -5.55 5.25 -9.91
N LYS A 46 -5.20 6.25 -10.70
CA LYS A 46 -4.21 7.25 -10.33
C LYS A 46 -4.56 8.62 -10.89
N GLN A 47 -4.42 9.63 -10.08
CA GLN A 47 -4.38 11.02 -10.52
C GLN A 47 -2.95 11.37 -10.93
N ILE A 48 -2.73 11.79 -12.18
CA ILE A 48 -1.42 12.22 -12.69
C ILE A 48 -1.19 13.69 -12.39
N ASN A 49 -2.16 14.51 -12.76
CA ASN A 49 -2.16 15.96 -12.56
C ASN A 49 -3.44 16.39 -11.84
N GLU A 50 -3.57 17.68 -11.51
CA GLU A 50 -4.75 18.22 -10.82
C GLU A 50 -6.07 17.87 -11.55
N ASN A 51 -6.02 17.74 -12.87
CA ASN A 51 -7.18 17.54 -13.73
C ASN A 51 -7.16 16.22 -14.52
N GLU A 52 -6.13 15.38 -14.38
CA GLU A 52 -5.98 14.16 -15.18
C GLU A 52 -5.95 12.91 -14.33
N TYR A 53 -6.79 11.95 -14.72
CA TYR A 53 -6.98 10.68 -14.04
C TYR A 53 -6.76 9.52 -15.01
N ILE A 54 -6.04 8.50 -14.54
CA ILE A 54 -5.87 7.24 -15.25
C ILE A 54 -6.61 6.14 -14.51
N TYR A 55 -7.24 5.28 -15.28
CA TYR A 55 -7.79 4.02 -14.81
C TYR A 55 -7.36 2.87 -15.72
N ALA A 56 -7.06 1.72 -15.12
CA ALA A 56 -6.90 0.45 -15.82
C ALA A 56 -7.52 -0.68 -14.99
N SER A 57 -8.22 -1.60 -15.63
CA SER A 57 -8.86 -2.71 -14.91
C SER A 57 -7.85 -3.73 -14.40
N SER A 58 -6.75 -3.92 -15.11
CA SER A 58 -5.65 -4.78 -14.70
C SER A 58 -4.34 -4.39 -15.41
N TYR A 59 -3.23 -4.74 -14.80
CA TYR A 59 -1.89 -4.58 -15.33
C TYR A 59 -1.10 -5.88 -15.22
N ASP A 60 -0.46 -6.28 -16.32
CA ASP A 60 0.45 -7.42 -16.40
C ASP A 60 1.89 -6.90 -16.52
N PRO A 61 2.70 -6.96 -15.43
CA PRO A 61 4.07 -6.46 -15.45
C PRO A 61 5.00 -7.24 -16.37
N SER A 62 4.78 -8.57 -16.50
CA SER A 62 5.63 -9.44 -17.32
C SER A 62 5.53 -9.08 -18.81
N ARG A 63 4.36 -8.61 -19.25
CA ARG A 63 4.08 -8.21 -20.62
C ARG A 63 4.07 -6.70 -20.81
N LYS A 64 4.31 -5.93 -19.76
CA LYS A 64 4.18 -4.46 -19.73
C LYS A 64 2.88 -4.00 -20.38
N ARG A 65 1.74 -4.59 -19.97
CA ARG A 65 0.44 -4.39 -20.60
C ARG A 65 -0.66 -4.10 -19.60
N ALA A 66 -1.45 -3.06 -19.83
CA ALA A 66 -2.67 -2.79 -19.07
C ALA A 66 -3.92 -3.03 -19.94
N LEU A 67 -5.02 -3.47 -19.30
CA LEU A 67 -6.31 -3.73 -19.92
C LEU A 67 -7.34 -2.68 -19.51
N ASN A 68 -8.27 -2.38 -20.42
CA ASN A 68 -9.34 -1.39 -20.26
C ASN A 68 -8.81 -0.06 -19.71
N PHE A 69 -7.82 0.46 -20.42
CA PHE A 69 -7.18 1.72 -20.07
C PHE A 69 -8.10 2.90 -20.36
N THR A 70 -8.15 3.85 -19.45
CA THR A 70 -8.85 5.11 -19.62
C THR A 70 -8.01 6.24 -19.05
N LEU A 71 -7.88 7.33 -19.79
CA LEU A 71 -7.33 8.61 -19.34
C LEU A 71 -8.41 9.67 -19.49
N GLU A 72 -8.72 10.36 -18.41
CA GLU A 72 -9.75 11.38 -18.33
C GLU A 72 -9.15 12.71 -17.88
N ASN A 73 -9.52 13.78 -18.56
CA ASN A 73 -9.13 15.14 -18.20
C ASN A 73 -10.39 15.97 -17.92
N PHE A 74 -10.40 16.58 -16.75
CA PHE A 74 -11.52 17.41 -16.27
C PHE A 74 -11.09 18.87 -16.17
N ASP A 75 -12.05 19.77 -16.32
CA ASP A 75 -11.94 21.17 -15.97
C ASP A 75 -12.99 21.44 -14.88
N GLY A 76 -12.55 21.48 -13.63
CA GLY A 76 -13.43 21.39 -12.46
C GLY A 76 -14.19 20.05 -12.45
N ASN A 77 -15.52 20.10 -12.65
CA ASN A 77 -16.37 18.91 -12.71
C ASN A 77 -16.79 18.52 -14.14
N ILE A 78 -16.26 19.20 -15.16
CA ILE A 78 -16.65 18.99 -16.55
C ILE A 78 -15.57 18.16 -17.25
N LEU A 79 -15.95 17.03 -17.84
CA LEU A 79 -15.06 16.22 -18.66
C LEU A 79 -14.71 16.96 -19.96
N LYS A 80 -13.44 17.28 -20.18
CA LYS A 80 -12.94 17.91 -21.43
C LYS A 80 -12.56 16.89 -22.46
N HIS A 81 -11.78 15.88 -22.08
CA HIS A 81 -11.48 14.77 -22.99
C HIS A 81 -11.31 13.46 -22.24
N LYS A 82 -11.57 12.38 -22.96
CA LYS A 82 -11.40 11.01 -22.51
C LYS A 82 -10.74 10.19 -23.60
N ILE A 83 -9.66 9.49 -23.23
CA ILE A 83 -9.02 8.49 -24.06
C ILE A 83 -9.35 7.13 -23.47
N SER A 84 -9.81 6.19 -24.29
CA SER A 84 -10.06 4.81 -23.88
C SER A 84 -9.34 3.86 -24.85
N ALA A 85 -8.82 2.77 -24.34
CA ALA A 85 -8.23 1.70 -25.13
C ALA A 85 -8.48 0.36 -24.47
N THR A 86 -8.77 -0.68 -25.24
CA THR A 86 -8.94 -2.04 -24.72
C THR A 86 -7.62 -2.55 -24.11
N THR A 87 -6.51 -2.20 -24.74
CA THR A 87 -5.18 -2.60 -24.27
C THR A 87 -4.20 -1.45 -24.50
N ILE A 88 -3.35 -1.21 -23.51
CA ILE A 88 -2.16 -0.37 -23.65
C ILE A 88 -0.93 -1.21 -23.37
N ARG A 89 0.08 -1.12 -24.21
CA ARG A 89 1.36 -1.81 -24.08
C ARG A 89 2.49 -0.81 -24.14
N TRP A 90 3.44 -0.95 -23.22
CA TRP A 90 4.67 -0.17 -23.20
C TRP A 90 5.76 -0.86 -24.00
N ASP A 91 6.28 -0.17 -25.00
CA ASP A 91 7.37 -0.61 -25.86
C ASP A 91 8.45 0.48 -25.80
N ASP A 92 9.36 0.34 -24.84
CA ASP A 92 10.37 1.32 -24.43
C ASP A 92 9.77 2.70 -24.08
N SER A 93 9.79 3.66 -24.98
CA SER A 93 9.24 5.01 -24.76
C SER A 93 7.91 5.25 -25.47
N ILE A 94 7.38 4.26 -26.18
CA ILE A 94 6.17 4.39 -26.99
C ILE A 94 5.06 3.56 -26.37
N LEU A 95 3.90 4.19 -26.21
CA LEU A 95 2.68 3.55 -25.75
C LEU A 95 1.82 3.13 -26.92
N ARG A 96 1.60 1.84 -27.06
CA ARG A 96 0.77 1.26 -28.11
C ARG A 96 -0.62 0.98 -27.59
N LEU A 97 -1.60 1.73 -28.08
CA LEU A 97 -3.01 1.61 -27.72
C LEU A 97 -3.73 0.78 -28.79
N THR A 98 -4.53 -0.19 -28.34
CA THR A 98 -5.38 -1.01 -29.20
C THR A 98 -6.84 -0.65 -28.96
N ASN A 99 -7.63 -0.54 -30.03
CA ASN A 99 -9.01 -0.05 -30.00
C ASN A 99 -9.12 1.32 -29.32
N TYR A 100 -8.32 2.25 -29.81
CA TYR A 100 -8.24 3.62 -29.34
C TYR A 100 -9.51 4.39 -29.66
N VAL A 101 -10.07 5.05 -28.66
CA VAL A 101 -11.18 5.99 -28.78
C VAL A 101 -10.84 7.23 -28.00
N LYS A 102 -10.75 8.36 -28.70
CA LYS A 102 -10.63 9.68 -28.06
C LYS A 102 -11.93 10.44 -28.22
N ARG A 103 -12.50 10.90 -27.11
CA ARG A 103 -13.65 11.78 -27.04
C ARG A 103 -13.19 13.14 -26.55
N GLN A 104 -13.57 14.20 -27.23
CA GLN A 104 -13.35 15.59 -26.81
C GLN A 104 -14.68 16.32 -26.81
N ILE A 105 -14.91 17.10 -25.77
CA ILE A 105 -16.09 17.95 -25.62
C ILE A 105 -15.63 19.37 -25.79
N ILE A 106 -16.08 20.03 -26.85
CA ILE A 106 -15.79 21.42 -27.20
C ILE A 106 -17.14 22.09 -27.51
N ASP A 107 -17.47 23.16 -26.80
CA ASP A 107 -18.71 23.93 -26.96
C ASP A 107 -19.97 23.02 -26.97
N ASP A 108 -20.09 22.12 -25.97
CA ASP A 108 -21.16 21.13 -25.81
C ASP A 108 -21.33 20.16 -27.00
N LYS A 109 -20.35 20.11 -27.91
CA LYS A 109 -20.31 19.14 -29.00
C LYS A 109 -19.27 18.07 -28.74
N GLU A 110 -19.64 16.83 -28.97
CA GLU A 110 -18.75 15.68 -28.81
C GLU A 110 -18.06 15.32 -30.14
N TYR A 111 -16.74 15.31 -30.11
CA TYR A 111 -15.90 14.85 -31.22
C TYR A 111 -15.28 13.51 -30.85
N VAL A 112 -15.54 12.48 -31.67
CA VAL A 112 -15.04 11.12 -31.44
C VAL A 112 -14.08 10.71 -32.53
N GLN A 113 -12.84 10.40 -32.14
CA GLN A 113 -11.82 9.83 -33.01
C GLN A 113 -11.59 8.36 -32.61
N ARG A 114 -11.59 7.46 -33.59
CA ARG A 114 -11.35 6.02 -33.37
C ARG A 114 -10.21 5.53 -34.24
N ALA A 115 -9.43 4.59 -33.69
CA ALA A 115 -8.38 3.90 -34.42
C ALA A 115 -8.20 2.50 -33.86
N THR A 116 -7.98 1.50 -34.72
CA THR A 116 -7.71 0.13 -34.28
C THR A 116 -6.40 0.06 -33.49
N ARG A 117 -5.41 0.87 -33.90
CA ARG A 117 -4.11 0.96 -33.23
C ARG A 117 -3.61 2.40 -33.32
N LYS A 118 -3.07 2.90 -32.23
CA LYS A 118 -2.41 4.19 -32.17
C LYS A 118 -1.20 4.11 -31.26
N ASP A 119 -0.07 4.57 -31.78
CA ASP A 119 1.15 4.74 -31.01
C ASP A 119 1.19 6.21 -30.54
N THR A 120 1.46 6.43 -29.27
CA THR A 120 1.49 7.77 -28.64
C THR A 120 2.52 7.81 -27.53
N ILE A 121 2.94 8.99 -27.16
CA ILE A 121 3.75 9.24 -25.97
C ILE A 121 2.83 9.89 -24.94
N LEU A 122 2.75 9.34 -23.76
CA LEU A 122 2.06 9.92 -22.60
C LEU A 122 3.09 10.16 -21.50
N ASP A 123 2.94 11.25 -20.79
CA ASP A 123 3.89 11.69 -19.77
C ASP A 123 3.60 11.03 -18.42
N PHE A 124 3.70 9.69 -18.39
CA PHE A 124 3.66 8.91 -17.15
C PHE A 124 4.42 7.59 -17.29
N ASP A 125 5.02 7.13 -16.19
CA ASP A 125 5.68 5.84 -16.15
C ASP A 125 4.67 4.72 -15.84
N ILE A 126 4.92 3.53 -16.41
CA ILE A 126 4.13 2.33 -16.13
C ILE A 126 4.20 1.94 -14.66
N ASP A 127 5.34 2.14 -14.00
CA ASP A 127 5.52 1.85 -12.59
C ASP A 127 4.67 2.75 -11.70
N ASP A 128 4.28 3.89 -12.20
CA ASP A 128 3.31 4.78 -11.58
C ASP A 128 1.89 4.21 -11.56
N LEU A 129 1.51 3.40 -12.55
CA LEU A 129 0.19 2.77 -12.62
C LEU A 129 0.01 1.65 -11.61
N ALA A 130 1.05 0.90 -11.31
CA ALA A 130 0.99 -0.26 -10.41
C ALA A 130 1.99 -0.11 -9.27
N PRO A 131 1.70 0.74 -8.28
CA PRO A 131 2.60 0.95 -7.15
C PRO A 131 2.81 -0.37 -6.39
N LEU A 132 4.03 -0.57 -5.94
CA LEU A 132 4.39 -1.73 -5.15
C LEU A 132 3.67 -1.65 -3.78
N ASN A 133 2.98 -2.72 -3.39
CA ASN A 133 2.24 -2.78 -2.13
C ASN A 133 3.11 -2.58 -0.88
N TYR A 134 4.42 -2.79 -0.99
CA TYR A 134 5.37 -2.68 0.12
C TYR A 134 6.10 -1.32 0.19
N VAL A 135 5.83 -0.37 -0.73
CA VAL A 135 6.53 0.94 -0.74
C VAL A 135 6.43 1.64 0.62
N ALA A 136 5.27 1.60 1.27
CA ALA A 136 5.10 2.22 2.58
C ALA A 136 6.01 1.64 3.67
N GLU A 137 6.40 0.35 3.56
CA GLU A 137 7.26 -0.33 4.52
C GLU A 137 8.75 0.00 4.31
N THR A 138 9.13 0.44 3.11
CA THR A 138 10.51 0.78 2.74
C THR A 138 10.87 2.24 2.97
N LEU A 139 9.87 3.11 3.09
CA LEU A 139 10.07 4.54 3.29
C LEU A 139 10.38 4.87 4.74
N ASN A 140 11.23 5.87 4.98
CA ASN A 140 11.44 6.40 6.31
C ASN A 140 10.19 7.15 6.83
N PHE A 141 10.21 7.62 8.07
CA PHE A 141 9.05 8.27 8.68
C PHE A 141 8.58 9.53 7.91
N PHE A 142 9.49 10.36 7.48
CA PHE A 142 9.16 11.61 6.79
C PHE A 142 8.65 11.36 5.36
N GLU A 143 9.29 10.46 4.65
CA GLU A 143 8.89 10.03 3.31
C GLU A 143 7.51 9.38 3.32
N LEU A 144 7.23 8.49 4.28
CA LEU A 144 5.93 7.86 4.44
C LEU A 144 4.82 8.89 4.68
N ASN A 145 5.04 9.90 5.53
CA ASN A 145 4.05 10.95 5.74
C ASN A 145 3.82 11.80 4.48
N ARG A 146 4.86 12.03 3.68
CA ARG A 146 4.74 12.73 2.39
C ARG A 146 3.93 11.89 1.41
N LEU A 147 4.23 10.59 1.31
CA LEU A 147 3.47 9.65 0.48
C LEU A 147 1.99 9.62 0.88
N ILE A 148 1.67 9.48 2.17
CA ILE A 148 0.29 9.48 2.66
C ILE A 148 -0.44 10.76 2.28
N LYS A 149 0.22 11.93 2.41
CA LYS A 149 -0.38 13.21 2.02
C LYS A 149 -0.70 13.28 0.53
N TYR A 150 0.20 12.76 -0.31
CA TYR A 150 0.02 12.68 -1.76
C TYR A 150 -1.11 11.70 -2.11
N GLU A 151 -1.03 10.46 -1.65
CA GLU A 151 -2.00 9.40 -1.92
C GLU A 151 -3.42 9.74 -1.43
N LYS A 152 -3.52 10.46 -0.29
CA LYS A 152 -4.81 10.95 0.21
C LYS A 152 -5.45 11.97 -0.73
N ARG A 153 -4.66 12.84 -1.37
CA ARG A 153 -5.15 13.80 -2.36
C ARG A 153 -5.53 13.09 -3.66
N ALA A 154 -4.75 12.10 -4.05
CA ALA A 154 -4.98 11.31 -5.27
C ALA A 154 -6.14 10.30 -5.14
N GLY A 155 -6.77 10.15 -3.98
CA GLY A 155 -7.85 9.18 -3.79
C GLY A 155 -7.41 7.71 -3.94
N SER A 156 -6.16 7.41 -3.65
CA SER A 156 -5.57 6.09 -3.84
C SER A 156 -6.27 5.01 -3.02
N PRO A 157 -6.55 3.83 -3.59
CA PRO A 157 -7.12 2.70 -2.86
C PRO A 157 -6.15 2.11 -1.82
N LEU A 158 -4.85 2.42 -1.89
CA LEU A 158 -3.82 1.93 -0.98
C LEU A 158 -3.68 2.78 0.29
N ILE A 159 -4.41 3.90 0.40
CA ILE A 159 -4.27 4.84 1.52
C ILE A 159 -4.42 4.17 2.89
N ASN A 160 -5.37 3.24 3.05
CA ASN A 160 -5.59 2.54 4.32
C ASN A 160 -4.42 1.62 4.69
N SER A 161 -3.79 0.98 3.69
CA SER A 161 -2.57 0.19 3.89
C SER A 161 -1.42 1.07 4.37
N HIS A 162 -1.21 2.23 3.75
CA HIS A 162 -0.15 3.18 4.14
C HIS A 162 -0.39 3.76 5.53
N LEU A 163 -1.64 4.08 5.85
CA LEU A 163 -2.03 4.53 7.21
C LEU A 163 -1.80 3.43 8.25
N LEU A 164 -2.12 2.18 7.92
CA LEU A 164 -1.87 1.04 8.81
C LEU A 164 -0.38 0.91 9.13
N VAL A 165 0.49 0.96 8.11
CA VAL A 165 1.96 0.92 8.30
C VAL A 165 2.41 2.06 9.21
N ARG A 166 1.91 3.28 9.00
CA ARG A 166 2.23 4.43 9.86
C ARG A 166 1.84 4.20 11.31
N HIS A 167 0.63 3.74 11.57
CA HIS A 167 0.16 3.46 12.94
C HIS A 167 0.97 2.34 13.59
N LYS A 168 1.28 1.28 12.85
CA LYS A 168 2.08 0.15 13.37
C LYS A 168 3.48 0.53 13.81
N ARG A 169 4.08 1.57 13.25
CA ARG A 169 5.39 2.09 13.71
C ARG A 169 5.36 2.58 15.17
N TYR A 170 4.20 2.99 15.66
CA TYR A 170 4.03 3.40 17.06
C TYR A 170 3.47 2.27 17.93
N THR A 171 2.47 1.55 17.40
CA THR A 171 1.78 0.54 18.21
C THR A 171 2.64 -0.70 18.43
N THR A 172 3.52 -1.08 17.49
CA THR A 172 4.42 -2.24 17.67
C THR A 172 5.39 -2.09 18.85
N PRO A 173 6.14 -0.98 19.03
CA PRO A 173 6.93 -0.78 20.23
C PRO A 173 6.11 -0.73 21.50
N LEU A 174 4.94 -0.08 21.46
CA LEU A 174 4.06 0.04 22.63
C LEU A 174 3.48 -1.32 23.02
N SER A 175 3.13 -2.19 22.05
CA SER A 175 2.67 -3.55 22.35
C SER A 175 3.73 -4.39 23.07
N CYS A 176 4.99 -4.22 22.71
CA CYS A 176 6.09 -4.88 23.43
C CYS A 176 6.11 -4.51 24.92
N PHE A 177 5.86 -3.25 25.25
CA PHE A 177 5.77 -2.79 26.63
C PHE A 177 4.55 -3.38 27.36
N ILE A 178 3.38 -3.34 26.74
CA ILE A 178 2.13 -3.88 27.32
C ILE A 178 2.25 -5.40 27.52
N LEU A 179 2.76 -6.13 26.54
CA LEU A 179 2.98 -7.58 26.66
C LEU A 179 3.98 -7.92 27.78
N THR A 180 5.01 -7.09 27.98
CA THR A 180 5.95 -7.25 29.10
C THR A 180 5.26 -7.06 30.45
N LEU A 181 4.38 -6.05 30.57
CA LEU A 181 3.59 -5.84 31.78
C LEU A 181 2.64 -7.02 32.09
N ILE A 182 1.97 -7.53 31.03
CA ILE A 182 1.10 -8.71 31.17
C ILE A 182 1.92 -9.93 31.60
N ALA A 183 3.08 -10.16 30.97
CA ALA A 183 3.97 -11.27 31.34
C ALA A 183 4.44 -11.18 32.80
N LEU A 184 4.80 -9.99 33.27
CA LEU A 184 5.16 -9.74 34.66
C LEU A 184 3.97 -10.03 35.60
N SER A 185 2.77 -9.59 35.24
CA SER A 185 1.55 -9.85 36.02
C SER A 185 1.26 -11.34 36.11
N VAL A 186 1.31 -12.06 34.98
CA VAL A 186 1.10 -13.53 34.97
C VAL A 186 2.17 -14.26 35.78
N SER A 187 3.43 -13.84 35.66
CA SER A 187 4.55 -14.43 36.41
C SER A 187 4.47 -14.20 37.92
N SER A 188 3.84 -13.12 38.38
CA SER A 188 3.71 -12.79 39.80
C SER A 188 2.71 -13.69 40.55
N PHE A 189 1.79 -14.34 39.84
CA PHE A 189 0.82 -15.25 40.45
C PHE A 189 1.47 -16.59 40.83
N LYS A 190 1.55 -16.83 42.10
CA LYS A 190 2.03 -18.13 42.64
C LYS A 190 0.95 -19.19 42.46
N ARG A 191 1.17 -20.13 41.51
CA ARG A 191 0.24 -21.24 41.21
C ARG A 191 0.88 -22.57 41.60
N ARG A 192 0.04 -23.53 42.06
CA ARG A 192 0.48 -24.90 42.40
C ARG A 192 0.97 -25.70 41.20
N GLY A 193 0.71 -25.23 39.95
CA GLY A 193 1.10 -25.90 38.70
C GLY A 193 2.56 -25.68 38.23
N GLY A 194 3.40 -25.00 39.01
CA GLY A 194 4.81 -24.76 38.70
C GLY A 194 5.02 -23.72 37.57
N ILE A 195 6.28 -23.59 37.12
CA ILE A 195 6.70 -22.62 36.09
C ILE A 195 6.03 -22.87 34.74
N GLY A 196 5.73 -24.14 34.40
CA GLY A 196 5.15 -24.55 33.13
C GLY A 196 3.78 -23.93 32.83
N SER A 197 2.91 -23.77 33.86
CA SER A 197 1.58 -23.18 33.67
C SER A 197 1.66 -21.67 33.32
N ASN A 198 2.55 -20.93 33.98
CA ASN A 198 2.74 -19.51 33.68
C ASN A 198 3.35 -19.30 32.30
N LEU A 199 4.30 -20.16 31.89
CA LEU A 199 4.87 -20.15 30.54
C LEU A 199 3.80 -20.43 29.47
N ALA A 200 2.97 -21.46 29.67
CA ALA A 200 1.89 -21.81 28.76
C ALA A 200 0.90 -20.63 28.54
N ILE A 201 0.49 -19.97 29.62
CA ILE A 201 -0.39 -18.80 29.58
C ILE A 201 0.29 -17.65 28.80
N GLY A 202 1.55 -17.35 29.12
CA GLY A 202 2.29 -16.27 28.48
C GLY A 202 2.43 -16.49 26.97
N VAL A 203 2.79 -17.71 26.56
CA VAL A 203 2.90 -18.09 25.15
C VAL A 203 1.52 -18.00 24.46
N SER A 204 0.46 -18.49 25.08
CA SER A 204 -0.90 -18.44 24.52
C SER A 204 -1.36 -16.99 24.32
N LEU A 205 -1.12 -16.09 25.26
CA LEU A 205 -1.43 -14.67 25.14
C LEU A 205 -0.63 -14.00 24.01
N GLY A 206 0.65 -14.36 23.87
CA GLY A 206 1.48 -13.87 22.76
C GLY A 206 0.95 -14.31 21.39
N PHE A 207 0.57 -15.58 21.25
CA PHE A 207 -0.05 -16.09 20.01
C PHE A 207 -1.39 -15.40 19.72
N LEU A 208 -2.24 -15.23 20.73
CA LEU A 208 -3.51 -14.54 20.58
C LEU A 208 -3.32 -13.10 20.09
N PHE A 209 -2.35 -12.38 20.66
CA PHE A 209 -2.01 -11.02 20.23
C PHE A 209 -1.58 -10.99 18.74
N ILE A 210 -0.64 -11.85 18.34
CA ILE A 210 -0.15 -11.92 16.95
C ILE A 210 -1.29 -12.28 16.00
N PHE A 211 -2.16 -13.21 16.39
CA PHE A 211 -3.30 -13.64 15.59
C PHE A 211 -4.29 -12.50 15.36
N LEU A 212 -4.66 -11.77 16.42
CA LEU A 212 -5.53 -10.60 16.32
C LEU A 212 -4.90 -9.50 15.46
N ASP A 213 -3.61 -9.19 15.64
CA ASP A 213 -2.91 -8.19 14.82
C ASP A 213 -2.96 -8.54 13.32
N LYS A 214 -2.82 -9.82 12.98
CA LYS A 214 -2.92 -10.27 11.57
C LYS A 214 -4.34 -10.17 11.03
N ILE A 215 -5.35 -10.56 11.81
CA ILE A 215 -6.76 -10.44 11.39
C ILE A 215 -7.10 -8.96 11.12
N PHE A 216 -6.84 -8.07 12.08
CA PHE A 216 -7.16 -6.65 11.92
C PHE A 216 -6.40 -6.01 10.77
N SER A 217 -5.13 -6.42 10.52
CA SER A 217 -4.37 -5.95 9.36
C SER A 217 -5.04 -6.35 8.04
N VAL A 218 -5.51 -7.59 7.93
CA VAL A 218 -6.21 -8.07 6.73
C VAL A 218 -7.55 -7.35 6.55
N LEU A 219 -8.30 -7.08 7.63
CA LEU A 219 -9.55 -6.35 7.58
C LEU A 219 -9.35 -4.92 7.05
N VAL A 220 -8.28 -4.22 7.46
CA VAL A 220 -7.94 -2.90 6.93
C VAL A 220 -7.70 -2.95 5.42
N ILE A 221 -6.92 -3.91 4.96
CA ILE A 221 -6.51 -4.00 3.55
C ILE A 221 -7.68 -4.43 2.65
N LYS A 222 -8.51 -5.39 3.11
CA LYS A 222 -9.55 -6.00 2.29
C LYS A 222 -10.95 -5.42 2.48
N SER A 223 -11.28 -4.94 3.68
CA SER A 223 -12.65 -4.53 4.05
C SER A 223 -12.78 -3.04 4.37
N ASN A 224 -11.79 -2.22 4.05
CA ASN A 224 -11.79 -0.77 4.29
C ASN A 224 -12.03 -0.39 5.77
N PHE A 225 -11.64 -1.28 6.70
CA PHE A 225 -11.75 -1.06 8.14
C PHE A 225 -10.81 0.07 8.58
N SER A 226 -11.15 0.83 9.62
CA SER A 226 -10.35 1.95 10.08
C SER A 226 -8.93 1.51 10.54
N PRO A 227 -7.85 2.03 9.91
CA PRO A 227 -6.48 1.68 10.28
C PRO A 227 -6.12 2.06 11.72
N ALA A 228 -6.70 3.13 12.24
CA ALA A 228 -6.50 3.55 13.62
C ALA A 228 -7.09 2.54 14.60
N ILE A 229 -8.34 2.13 14.41
CA ILE A 229 -8.99 1.13 15.29
C ILE A 229 -8.25 -0.20 15.22
N ALA A 230 -7.84 -0.64 14.01
CA ALA A 230 -7.11 -1.88 13.82
C ALA A 230 -5.76 -1.91 14.54
N SER A 231 -5.08 -0.78 14.62
CA SER A 231 -3.73 -0.71 15.21
C SER A 231 -3.76 -0.47 16.72
N TRP A 232 -4.67 0.38 17.20
CA TRP A 232 -4.73 0.78 18.61
C TRP A 232 -5.72 -0.04 19.43
N GLY A 233 -6.74 -0.64 18.79
CA GLY A 233 -7.76 -1.43 19.48
C GLY A 233 -7.28 -2.79 19.98
N ILE A 234 -6.07 -3.22 19.59
CA ILE A 234 -5.45 -4.49 20.03
C ILE A 234 -4.57 -4.29 21.27
N LEU A 235 -4.16 -3.04 21.53
CA LEU A 235 -3.36 -2.66 22.69
C LEU A 235 -4.19 -2.55 23.96
#